data_9d7b2b7a86a6a69e307ce83a36eda20e
#
_entry.id   9d7b2b7a86a6a69e307ce83a36eda20e
#
_cell.length_a   1.000
_cell.length_b   1.000
_cell.length_c   1.000
_cell.angle_alpha   90.00
_cell.angle_beta   90.00
_cell.angle_gamma   90.00
#
_symmetry.space_group_name_H-M   'P 1'
#
loop_
_entity.id
_entity.type
_entity.pdbx_description
1 polymer ?
#
loop_
_entity_poly.entity_id
_entity_poly.type
_entity_poly.pdbx_seq_one_letter_code
_entity_poly.pdbx_strand_id
1 'polypeptide(L)'
;MGCTNIFKFMKTLRSNVILGLCLVSVSAFSQGPVVTSWLQNTTQNGTYYVSGNSTPISNNTLFNCQEVSYSANFVYIKTKGIPSYPTGPFLDGNPSIASDQNAIYQLPLNPQENTGAPIATNAGNIGVFINGVALFDYRDGVAWNTATNSLCGGPGNPTCPGGPGAAMDWNRDAVPAERAGFDCSKGHPAMGNYHHHQNPSAFDLDLNVVSTICNLYDADGLYAIDSSVHSPLIGYAYDGFPIYGAYAYANANGTGGITRMKSSYELANYSVRTNYPDGTDVDDGPAVSATYFLGYFREDYQYVTHPEEDYLDEHNGRFCVTPEYPSGTYAYFCTVDDNWNSAYPYAVGPTFYGEATDCLVTSISEPVTVYTPSSSLSETDFDALQFNVFPNPASDLIAVQVKGITQTDLELSLVDVSGKIVTTNTIHAGQTISYFDVATVYPGTYFVKITANDFVSNHKIIVQ
;
A
#
# COMPACT_ATOMS: atom_id res chain seq x y z
N MET A 1 -43.96 89.33 -36.19
CA MET A 1 -44.91 88.63 -37.09
C MET A 1 -44.57 87.16 -37.09
N GLY A 2 -45.51 86.24 -36.76
CA GLY A 2 -45.47 84.81 -37.06
C GLY A 2 -45.17 83.89 -35.89
N CYS A 3 -46.20 83.56 -35.15
CA CYS A 3 -46.26 82.35 -34.28
C CYS A 3 -46.16 81.08 -35.08
N THR A 4 -45.53 80.04 -34.54
CA THR A 4 -45.96 78.67 -34.74
C THR A 4 -45.50 77.76 -33.63
N ASN A 5 -46.37 76.87 -33.21
CA ASN A 5 -46.39 75.94 -32.08
C ASN A 5 -45.30 74.87 -32.05
N ILE A 6 -44.88 74.61 -30.84
CA ILE A 6 -44.01 73.47 -30.49
C ILE A 6 -44.87 72.33 -29.89
N PHE A 7 -44.89 71.18 -30.53
CA PHE A 7 -45.36 69.93 -29.91
C PHE A 7 -44.20 69.19 -29.24
N LYS A 8 -44.31 68.96 -27.93
CA LYS A 8 -43.43 68.11 -27.16
C LYS A 8 -43.71 66.63 -27.45
N PHE A 9 -42.71 65.89 -27.87
CA PHE A 9 -42.68 64.43 -27.81
C PHE A 9 -41.74 64.01 -26.68
N MET A 10 -42.31 63.54 -25.58
CA MET A 10 -41.54 62.82 -24.53
C MET A 10 -41.29 61.35 -25.02
N LYS A 11 -40.04 60.99 -25.32
CA LYS A 11 -39.61 59.65 -25.47
C LYS A 11 -39.09 59.11 -24.11
N THR A 12 -39.83 58.24 -23.52
CA THR A 12 -39.43 57.40 -22.37
C THR A 12 -38.33 56.49 -22.77
N LEU A 13 -37.14 56.70 -22.26
CA LEU A 13 -36.00 55.79 -22.38
C LEU A 13 -36.22 54.62 -21.36
N ARG A 14 -36.57 53.43 -21.82
CA ARG A 14 -36.54 52.23 -21.00
C ARG A 14 -35.09 51.74 -20.96
N SER A 15 -34.43 51.89 -19.82
CA SER A 15 -33.12 51.31 -19.52
C SER A 15 -33.32 49.82 -19.25
N ASN A 16 -32.98 48.98 -20.21
CA ASN A 16 -32.85 47.52 -19.97
C ASN A 16 -31.51 47.29 -19.27
N VAL A 17 -31.53 47.11 -17.96
CA VAL A 17 -30.40 46.56 -17.21
C VAL A 17 -30.38 45.04 -17.52
N ILE A 18 -29.49 44.62 -18.40
CA ILE A 18 -29.14 43.24 -18.58
C ILE A 18 -28.21 42.88 -17.42
N LEU A 19 -28.78 42.21 -16.41
CA LEU A 19 -28.01 41.59 -15.34
C LEU A 19 -27.30 40.33 -15.95
N GLY A 20 -26.05 40.53 -16.35
CA GLY A 20 -25.21 39.41 -16.80
C GLY A 20 -24.93 38.47 -15.63
N LEU A 21 -25.65 37.39 -15.55
CA LEU A 21 -25.34 36.29 -14.63
C LEU A 21 -24.03 35.62 -15.15
N CYS A 22 -22.88 36.02 -14.59
CA CYS A 22 -21.65 35.25 -14.76
C CYS A 22 -21.87 33.90 -14.07
N LEU A 23 -22.27 32.89 -14.83
CA LEU A 23 -22.14 31.52 -14.44
C LEU A 23 -20.63 31.23 -14.36
N VAL A 24 -20.06 31.35 -13.16
CA VAL A 24 -18.77 30.73 -12.85
C VAL A 24 -19.05 29.24 -12.83
N SER A 25 -18.79 28.55 -13.94
CA SER A 25 -18.70 27.11 -13.97
C SER A 25 -17.51 26.73 -13.10
N VAL A 26 -17.77 26.39 -11.84
CA VAL A 26 -16.81 25.67 -11.02
C VAL A 26 -16.71 24.28 -11.66
N SER A 27 -15.71 24.09 -12.50
CA SER A 27 -15.34 22.73 -12.91
C SER A 27 -14.92 22.01 -11.64
N ALA A 28 -15.75 21.12 -11.14
CA ALA A 28 -15.35 20.16 -10.14
C ALA A 28 -14.32 19.24 -10.81
N PHE A 29 -13.04 19.58 -10.71
CA PHE A 29 -11.99 18.64 -11.06
C PHE A 29 -12.06 17.52 -10.02
N SER A 30 -12.33 16.32 -10.47
CA SER A 30 -12.12 15.11 -9.66
C SER A 30 -10.67 15.13 -9.18
N GLN A 31 -10.46 15.00 -7.88
CA GLN A 31 -9.11 14.86 -7.33
C GLN A 31 -8.47 13.58 -7.85
N GLY A 32 -7.15 13.63 -8.13
CA GLY A 32 -6.41 12.46 -8.61
C GLY A 32 -6.28 11.36 -7.54
N PRO A 33 -5.88 10.16 -7.95
CA PRO A 33 -5.76 9.01 -7.05
C PRO A 33 -4.87 9.27 -5.82
N VAL A 34 -3.83 10.08 -5.95
CA VAL A 34 -2.95 10.45 -4.83
C VAL A 34 -3.67 11.19 -3.69
N VAL A 35 -4.85 11.76 -3.93
CA VAL A 35 -5.71 12.38 -2.91
C VAL A 35 -6.82 11.43 -2.46
N THR A 36 -7.35 10.59 -3.38
CA THR A 36 -8.61 9.87 -3.15
C THR A 36 -8.46 8.43 -2.70
N SER A 37 -7.26 7.83 -2.83
CA SER A 37 -7.04 6.39 -2.59
C SER A 37 -6.88 6.01 -1.10
N TRP A 38 -6.78 6.96 -0.20
CA TRP A 38 -6.44 6.70 1.20
C TRP A 38 -7.59 6.09 1.97
N LEU A 39 -7.31 5.02 2.72
CA LEU A 39 -8.24 4.41 3.65
C LEU A 39 -8.37 5.28 4.89
N GLN A 40 -9.51 5.96 5.04
CA GLN A 40 -9.73 6.87 6.17
C GLN A 40 -10.56 6.22 7.26
N ASN A 41 -10.18 6.46 8.53
CA ASN A 41 -10.91 6.03 9.71
C ASN A 41 -10.69 6.99 10.87
N THR A 42 -11.78 7.41 11.52
CA THR A 42 -11.76 8.33 12.66
C THR A 42 -12.48 7.78 13.89
N THR A 43 -12.93 6.53 13.86
CA THR A 43 -13.83 5.99 14.90
C THR A 43 -13.39 4.65 15.49
N GLN A 44 -12.61 3.85 14.76
CA GLN A 44 -12.30 2.48 15.15
C GLN A 44 -10.82 2.31 15.49
N ASN A 45 -10.54 1.51 16.51
CA ASN A 45 -9.17 1.20 16.93
C ASN A 45 -8.67 -0.09 16.26
N GLY A 46 -7.37 -0.12 15.99
CA GLY A 46 -6.68 -1.32 15.58
C GLY A 46 -6.59 -2.36 16.67
N THR A 47 -6.15 -3.55 16.29
CA THR A 47 -5.98 -4.69 17.19
C THR A 47 -4.64 -5.37 16.98
N TYR A 48 -4.24 -6.18 17.96
CA TYR A 48 -3.02 -6.98 17.85
C TYR A 48 -3.17 -8.30 18.58
N TYR A 49 -2.36 -9.28 18.16
CA TYR A 49 -2.22 -10.56 18.84
C TYR A 49 -0.92 -10.61 19.63
N VAL A 50 -0.94 -11.33 20.74
CA VAL A 50 0.25 -11.72 21.50
C VAL A 50 0.42 -13.24 21.44
N SER A 51 1.67 -13.70 21.52
CA SER A 51 1.97 -15.13 21.52
C SER A 51 1.18 -15.86 22.61
N GLY A 52 0.53 -16.98 22.23
CA GLY A 52 -0.30 -17.79 23.12
C GLY A 52 -1.71 -17.27 23.37
N ASN A 53 -2.13 -16.14 22.77
CA ASN A 53 -3.49 -15.62 22.88
C ASN A 53 -4.13 -15.54 21.47
N SER A 54 -5.22 -16.26 21.28
CA SER A 54 -5.98 -16.27 20.01
C SER A 54 -7.10 -15.22 19.95
N THR A 55 -7.22 -14.36 20.97
CA THR A 55 -8.18 -13.27 20.99
C THR A 55 -7.46 -11.95 20.69
N PRO A 56 -7.88 -11.18 19.69
CA PRO A 56 -7.24 -9.90 19.39
C PRO A 56 -7.49 -8.90 20.53
N ILE A 57 -6.48 -8.08 20.80
CA ILE A 57 -6.48 -7.06 21.85
C ILE A 57 -6.53 -5.69 21.17
N SER A 58 -7.43 -4.79 21.62
CA SER A 58 -7.43 -3.41 21.13
C SER A 58 -6.13 -2.70 21.51
N ASN A 59 -5.49 -2.03 20.56
CA ASN A 59 -4.33 -1.18 20.85
C ASN A 59 -4.73 0.25 21.27
N ASN A 60 -6.03 0.55 21.33
CA ASN A 60 -6.60 1.85 21.71
C ASN A 60 -6.13 3.02 20.80
N THR A 61 -5.71 2.72 19.59
CA THR A 61 -5.23 3.69 18.60
C THR A 61 -6.00 3.49 17.31
N LEU A 62 -6.45 4.58 16.71
CA LEU A 62 -7.18 4.54 15.44
C LEU A 62 -6.33 3.89 14.34
N PHE A 63 -6.92 3.01 13.57
CA PHE A 63 -6.27 2.44 12.40
C PHE A 63 -6.44 3.32 11.16
N ASN A 64 -5.67 3.04 10.09
CA ASN A 64 -5.67 3.74 8.80
C ASN A 64 -5.30 5.24 8.92
N CYS A 65 -5.72 6.04 7.93
CA CYS A 65 -5.48 7.48 7.89
C CYS A 65 -6.60 8.22 8.62
N GLN A 66 -6.27 9.26 9.39
CA GLN A 66 -7.26 10.05 10.09
C GLN A 66 -7.70 11.29 9.33
N GLU A 67 -6.82 11.84 8.49
CA GLU A 67 -7.12 13.00 7.66
C GLU A 67 -6.26 12.96 6.40
N VAL A 68 -6.87 13.31 5.29
CA VAL A 68 -6.18 13.61 4.03
C VAL A 68 -6.50 15.06 3.68
N SER A 69 -5.47 15.84 3.40
CA SER A 69 -5.64 17.23 2.95
C SER A 69 -4.65 17.52 1.82
N TYR A 70 -4.95 18.53 1.02
CA TYR A 70 -4.11 18.85 -0.14
C TYR A 70 -3.99 20.37 -0.35
N SER A 71 -2.86 20.76 -0.88
CA SER A 71 -2.55 22.11 -1.36
C SER A 71 -2.55 22.17 -2.89
N ALA A 72 -1.92 23.18 -3.45
CA ALA A 72 -1.67 23.25 -4.90
C ALA A 72 -0.60 22.23 -5.37
N ASN A 73 0.32 21.84 -4.49
CA ASN A 73 1.50 21.05 -4.85
C ASN A 73 1.60 19.72 -4.14
N PHE A 74 0.99 19.58 -2.97
CA PHE A 74 1.18 18.42 -2.10
C PHE A 74 -0.14 17.86 -1.58
N VAL A 75 -0.14 16.55 -1.31
CA VAL A 75 -1.11 15.90 -0.45
C VAL A 75 -0.47 15.59 0.89
N TYR A 76 -1.23 15.75 1.96
CA TYR A 76 -0.83 15.51 3.35
C TYR A 76 -1.70 14.41 3.94
N ILE A 77 -1.06 13.39 4.48
CA ILE A 77 -1.73 12.24 5.07
C ILE A 77 -1.39 12.17 6.55
N LYS A 78 -2.37 12.40 7.42
CA LYS A 78 -2.21 12.19 8.86
C LYS A 78 -2.60 10.78 9.21
N THR A 79 -1.70 10.06 9.87
CA THR A 79 -1.90 8.67 10.25
C THR A 79 -1.29 8.34 11.60
N LYS A 80 -1.85 7.32 12.26
CA LYS A 80 -1.29 6.71 13.46
C LYS A 80 -0.31 5.58 13.14
N GLY A 81 -0.21 5.16 11.87
CA GLY A 81 0.65 4.05 11.45
C GLY A 81 0.13 2.67 11.87
N ILE A 82 -1.17 2.55 12.14
CA ILE A 82 -1.82 1.30 12.54
C ILE A 82 -2.67 0.80 11.38
N PRO A 83 -2.55 -0.48 10.96
CA PRO A 83 -3.42 -1.06 9.94
C PRO A 83 -4.79 -1.45 10.52
N SER A 84 -5.77 -1.69 9.64
CA SER A 84 -7.10 -2.19 10.01
C SER A 84 -7.10 -3.68 10.35
N TYR A 85 -6.16 -4.46 9.82
CA TYR A 85 -5.98 -5.88 10.18
C TYR A 85 -5.20 -6.00 11.49
N PRO A 86 -5.38 -7.11 12.24
CA PRO A 86 -4.62 -7.35 13.47
C PRO A 86 -3.12 -7.45 13.18
N THR A 87 -2.30 -6.85 14.05
CA THR A 87 -0.84 -6.97 13.98
C THR A 87 -0.31 -8.02 14.96
N GLY A 88 0.90 -8.53 14.74
CA GLY A 88 1.51 -9.56 15.58
C GLY A 88 0.87 -10.94 15.46
N PRO A 89 1.27 -11.92 16.30
CA PRO A 89 2.39 -11.83 17.23
C PRO A 89 3.71 -11.80 16.51
N PHE A 90 4.68 -11.07 17.07
CA PHE A 90 6.04 -11.00 16.55
C PHE A 90 6.88 -12.08 17.23
N LEU A 91 7.44 -13.01 16.44
CA LEU A 91 8.04 -14.25 16.98
C LEU A 91 9.55 -14.16 17.23
N ASP A 92 10.16 -13.02 16.96
CA ASP A 92 11.59 -12.74 17.19
C ASP A 92 11.91 -12.32 18.64
N GLY A 93 10.91 -12.31 19.52
CA GLY A 93 11.05 -11.82 20.90
C GLY A 93 10.98 -10.29 21.00
N ASN A 94 10.68 -9.57 19.93
CA ASN A 94 10.47 -8.12 19.96
C ASN A 94 9.29 -7.78 20.89
N PRO A 95 9.51 -7.02 21.99
CA PRO A 95 8.44 -6.65 22.92
C PRO A 95 7.54 -5.52 22.39
N SER A 96 7.92 -4.90 21.26
CA SER A 96 7.20 -3.76 20.70
C SER A 96 5.87 -4.20 20.10
N ILE A 97 4.84 -3.40 20.31
CA ILE A 97 3.57 -3.47 19.59
C ILE A 97 3.45 -2.22 18.71
N ALA A 98 2.62 -2.29 17.67
CA ALA A 98 2.29 -1.11 16.87
C ALA A 98 1.71 -0.01 17.77
N SER A 99 2.20 1.21 17.67
CA SER A 99 1.81 2.35 18.49
C SER A 99 1.65 3.61 17.65
N ASP A 100 0.94 4.60 18.22
CA ASP A 100 0.68 5.88 17.56
C ASP A 100 1.98 6.59 17.13
N GLN A 101 2.18 6.76 15.85
CA GLN A 101 3.30 7.46 15.25
C GLN A 101 3.03 8.96 15.09
N ASN A 102 1.76 9.36 15.15
CA ASN A 102 1.34 10.75 14.90
C ASN A 102 2.02 11.35 13.65
N ALA A 103 2.10 10.54 12.59
CA ALA A 103 2.84 10.87 11.39
C ALA A 103 2.04 11.78 10.46
N ILE A 104 2.73 12.68 9.77
CA ILE A 104 2.20 13.46 8.65
C ILE A 104 3.12 13.22 7.46
N TYR A 105 2.60 12.51 6.45
CA TYR A 105 3.30 12.33 5.18
C TYR A 105 2.92 13.47 4.23
N GLN A 106 3.91 14.04 3.54
CA GLN A 106 3.76 15.05 2.50
C GLN A 106 4.24 14.48 1.17
N LEU A 107 3.33 14.25 0.23
CA LEU A 107 3.68 13.69 -1.09
C LEU A 107 3.37 14.71 -2.19
N PRO A 108 4.16 14.77 -3.27
CA PRO A 108 3.88 15.64 -4.39
C PRO A 108 2.59 15.21 -5.13
N LEU A 109 1.75 16.16 -5.50
CA LEU A 109 0.57 15.92 -6.35
C LEU A 109 0.95 15.59 -7.79
N ASN A 110 2.08 16.11 -8.24
CA ASN A 110 2.58 15.93 -9.59
C ASN A 110 4.04 15.47 -9.53
N PRO A 111 4.29 14.17 -9.30
CA PRO A 111 5.63 13.62 -9.21
C PRO A 111 6.39 13.84 -10.53
N GLN A 112 7.70 14.06 -10.44
CA GLN A 112 8.57 14.31 -11.58
C GLN A 112 9.67 13.27 -11.62
N GLU A 113 10.05 12.87 -12.84
CA GLU A 113 11.22 12.03 -13.07
C GLU A 113 12.49 12.75 -12.60
N ASN A 114 13.36 12.02 -11.89
CA ASN A 114 14.69 12.52 -11.54
C ASN A 114 15.64 12.36 -12.74
N THR A 115 15.95 13.45 -13.41
CA THR A 115 16.91 13.48 -14.53
C THR A 115 18.35 13.77 -14.08
N GLY A 116 18.57 13.87 -12.76
CA GLY A 116 19.88 14.11 -12.15
C GLY A 116 20.62 12.83 -11.78
N ALA A 117 21.47 12.90 -10.76
CA ALA A 117 22.07 11.70 -10.19
C ALA A 117 21.00 10.83 -9.51
N PRO A 118 21.10 9.49 -9.58
CA PRO A 118 20.14 8.61 -8.93
C PRO A 118 20.02 8.92 -7.42
N ILE A 119 18.80 8.99 -6.92
CA ILE A 119 18.51 9.21 -5.50
C ILE A 119 18.31 7.84 -4.85
N ALA A 120 19.26 7.39 -4.05
CA ALA A 120 19.15 6.13 -3.33
C ALA A 120 18.01 6.18 -2.30
N THR A 121 17.31 5.06 -2.12
CA THR A 121 16.43 4.89 -0.96
C THR A 121 17.26 4.94 0.32
N ASN A 122 16.73 5.57 1.39
CA ASN A 122 17.43 5.68 2.67
C ASN A 122 16.89 4.64 3.65
N ALA A 123 17.71 4.21 4.61
CA ALA A 123 17.23 3.35 5.70
C ALA A 123 16.04 4.01 6.43
N GLY A 124 15.01 3.23 6.73
CA GLY A 124 13.75 3.71 7.32
C GLY A 124 12.65 3.97 6.27
N ASN A 125 11.82 4.96 6.51
CA ASN A 125 10.66 5.23 5.65
C ASN A 125 11.08 5.66 4.23
N ILE A 126 10.54 4.99 3.22
CA ILE A 126 10.71 5.30 1.78
C ILE A 126 9.38 5.44 1.04
N GLY A 127 8.28 5.19 1.72
CA GLY A 127 6.93 5.27 1.18
C GLY A 127 5.89 5.11 2.27
N VAL A 128 4.63 5.17 1.88
CA VAL A 128 3.48 4.98 2.76
C VAL A 128 2.38 4.24 2.01
N PHE A 129 1.84 3.20 2.64
CA PHE A 129 0.69 2.47 2.12
C PHE A 129 -0.61 3.25 2.30
N ILE A 130 -1.62 2.95 1.49
CA ILE A 130 -2.90 3.70 1.52
C ILE A 130 -3.64 3.58 2.86
N ASN A 131 -3.30 2.60 3.70
CA ASN A 131 -3.77 2.47 5.08
C ASN A 131 -2.92 3.27 6.09
N GLY A 132 -1.99 4.09 5.62
CA GLY A 132 -1.15 4.94 6.47
C GLY A 132 0.02 4.23 7.15
N VAL A 133 0.25 2.95 6.86
CA VAL A 133 1.40 2.18 7.36
C VAL A 133 2.64 2.52 6.54
N ALA A 134 3.79 2.59 7.19
CA ALA A 134 5.07 2.89 6.55
C ALA A 134 5.56 1.75 5.65
N LEU A 135 6.13 2.11 4.50
CA LEU A 135 7.05 1.27 3.75
C LEU A 135 8.48 1.65 4.12
N PHE A 136 9.23 0.69 4.63
CA PHE A 136 10.65 0.87 4.93
C PHE A 136 11.53 0.37 3.80
N ASP A 137 12.72 0.93 3.72
CA ASP A 137 13.82 0.43 2.90
C ASP A 137 14.14 -1.03 3.28
N TYR A 138 14.65 -1.79 2.33
CA TYR A 138 15.02 -3.20 2.53
C TYR A 138 16.24 -3.41 3.43
N ARG A 139 16.91 -2.37 3.93
CA ARG A 139 18.00 -2.45 4.90
C ARG A 139 17.46 -2.39 6.34
N ASP A 140 17.99 -3.21 7.19
CA ASP A 140 17.63 -3.25 8.62
C ASP A 140 18.60 -2.47 9.53
N GLY A 141 19.52 -1.73 8.94
CA GLY A 141 20.54 -0.97 9.68
C GLY A 141 21.71 -1.81 10.20
N VAL A 142 21.78 -3.09 9.84
CA VAL A 142 22.94 -3.95 10.12
C VAL A 142 23.81 -4.04 8.87
N ALA A 143 25.13 -4.03 9.06
CA ALA A 143 26.09 -4.14 7.98
C ALA A 143 27.33 -4.92 8.41
N TRP A 144 28.18 -5.30 7.44
CA TRP A 144 29.46 -5.93 7.71
C TRP A 144 30.55 -4.89 7.94
N ASN A 145 31.28 -5.01 9.04
CA ASN A 145 32.46 -4.21 9.34
C ASN A 145 33.72 -5.03 9.08
N THR A 146 34.36 -4.78 7.96
CA THR A 146 35.61 -5.47 7.53
C THR A 146 36.74 -5.32 8.53
N ALA A 147 36.86 -4.18 9.21
CA ALA A 147 37.92 -3.95 10.18
C ALA A 147 37.83 -4.88 11.40
N THR A 148 36.61 -5.33 11.76
CA THR A 148 36.38 -6.24 12.89
C THR A 148 35.97 -7.64 12.46
N ASN A 149 35.77 -7.88 11.16
CA ASN A 149 35.22 -9.12 10.58
C ASN A 149 33.95 -9.58 11.31
N SER A 150 33.03 -8.64 11.52
CA SER A 150 31.77 -8.90 12.25
C SER A 150 30.66 -7.95 11.80
N LEU A 151 29.42 -8.30 12.11
CA LEU A 151 28.29 -7.40 11.91
C LEU A 151 28.39 -6.20 12.86
N CYS A 152 27.92 -5.05 12.40
CA CYS A 152 27.75 -3.81 13.15
C CYS A 152 26.36 -3.22 12.87
N GLY A 153 25.90 -2.30 13.71
CA GLY A 153 24.59 -1.67 13.62
C GLY A 153 23.44 -2.57 14.07
N GLY A 154 22.28 -2.00 14.23
CA GLY A 154 21.10 -2.69 14.74
C GLY A 154 21.21 -3.14 16.21
N PRO A 155 20.15 -3.75 16.75
CA PRO A 155 20.15 -4.28 18.11
C PRO A 155 21.16 -5.41 18.30
N GLY A 156 21.93 -5.37 19.38
CA GLY A 156 22.85 -6.44 19.76
C GLY A 156 24.23 -6.40 19.10
N ASN A 157 24.45 -5.58 18.09
CA ASN A 157 25.76 -5.39 17.44
C ASN A 157 26.45 -4.08 17.89
N PRO A 158 27.79 -4.00 17.78
CA PRO A 158 28.50 -2.73 17.93
C PRO A 158 28.00 -1.70 16.90
N THR A 159 28.07 -0.42 17.25
CA THR A 159 27.77 0.66 16.29
C THR A 159 28.75 0.59 15.10
N CYS A 160 28.21 0.74 13.88
CA CYS A 160 29.05 0.81 12.67
C CYS A 160 29.98 2.04 12.69
N PRO A 161 31.17 1.95 12.06
CA PRO A 161 31.97 3.12 11.76
C PRO A 161 31.14 4.19 11.03
N GLY A 162 31.18 5.42 11.50
CA GLY A 162 30.33 6.50 10.97
C GLY A 162 28.98 6.69 11.70
N GLY A 163 28.67 5.84 12.67
CA GLY A 163 27.49 6.01 13.56
C GLY A 163 26.24 5.22 13.11
N PRO A 164 25.12 5.42 13.80
CA PRO A 164 23.85 4.80 13.43
C PRO A 164 23.43 5.18 12.02
N GLY A 165 23.07 4.19 11.21
CA GLY A 165 22.64 4.39 9.81
C GLY A 165 23.79 4.65 8.83
N ALA A 166 25.06 4.49 9.24
CA ALA A 166 26.18 4.57 8.31
C ALA A 166 26.04 3.51 7.20
N ALA A 167 26.19 3.94 5.95
CA ALA A 167 26.28 3.02 4.82
C ALA A 167 27.65 2.35 4.85
N MET A 168 27.65 1.01 4.79
CA MET A 168 28.82 0.16 4.64
C MET A 168 28.75 -0.51 3.26
N ASP A 169 29.84 -1.11 2.82
CA ASP A 169 29.86 -1.77 1.51
C ASP A 169 28.96 -3.01 1.45
N TRP A 170 28.69 -3.65 2.58
CA TRP A 170 27.81 -4.82 2.67
C TRP A 170 26.72 -4.59 3.72
N ASN A 171 25.51 -4.26 3.27
CA ASN A 171 24.37 -3.95 4.13
C ASN A 171 23.39 -5.13 4.14
N ARG A 172 22.98 -5.56 5.35
CA ARG A 172 22.09 -6.70 5.52
C ARG A 172 20.69 -6.39 4.96
N ASP A 173 20.13 -7.37 4.26
CA ASP A 173 18.76 -7.33 3.77
C ASP A 173 17.80 -7.68 4.92
N ALA A 174 16.85 -6.77 5.20
CA ALA A 174 15.86 -6.93 6.25
C ALA A 174 14.95 -8.13 6.03
N VAL A 175 14.50 -8.37 4.80
CA VAL A 175 13.48 -9.40 4.53
C VAL A 175 13.94 -10.81 4.94
N PRO A 176 15.08 -11.33 4.48
CA PRO A 176 15.57 -12.62 4.96
C PRO A 176 16.02 -12.62 6.42
N ALA A 177 16.49 -11.48 6.94
CA ALA A 177 17.02 -11.39 8.29
C ALA A 177 15.94 -11.29 9.37
N GLU A 178 14.84 -10.59 9.09
CA GLU A 178 13.80 -10.23 10.06
C GLU A 178 12.50 -11.04 9.87
N ARG A 179 12.40 -11.87 8.82
CA ARG A 179 11.18 -12.63 8.50
C ARG A 179 10.62 -13.45 9.66
N ALA A 180 11.47 -13.93 10.56
CA ALA A 180 11.03 -14.66 11.75
C ALA A 180 10.26 -13.76 12.75
N GLY A 181 10.46 -12.45 12.66
CA GLY A 181 9.77 -11.43 13.44
C GLY A 181 8.51 -10.87 12.79
N PHE A 182 8.30 -11.13 11.50
CA PHE A 182 7.12 -10.64 10.81
C PHE A 182 5.85 -11.34 11.28
N ASP A 183 4.75 -10.59 11.32
CA ASP A 183 3.42 -11.15 11.51
C ASP A 183 2.84 -11.73 10.21
N CYS A 184 1.58 -12.13 10.24
CA CYS A 184 0.90 -12.74 9.11
C CYS A 184 0.77 -11.83 7.89
N SER A 185 0.79 -10.52 8.09
CA SER A 185 0.77 -9.52 7.01
C SER A 185 2.18 -9.12 6.55
N LYS A 186 3.21 -9.81 7.02
CA LYS A 186 4.63 -9.55 6.71
C LYS A 186 5.13 -8.18 7.17
N GLY A 187 4.59 -7.71 8.30
CA GLY A 187 5.02 -6.48 8.95
C GLY A 187 5.52 -6.72 10.36
N HIS A 188 6.21 -5.75 10.92
CA HIS A 188 6.65 -5.73 12.31
C HIS A 188 6.92 -4.29 12.79
N PRO A 189 7.03 -4.03 14.10
CA PRO A 189 7.30 -2.70 14.62
C PRO A 189 8.78 -2.47 14.91
N ALA A 190 9.31 -1.32 14.50
CA ALA A 190 10.55 -0.76 15.02
C ALA A 190 10.20 0.39 15.96
N MET A 191 10.47 0.24 17.28
CA MET A 191 10.10 1.23 18.31
C MET A 191 8.63 1.68 18.24
N GLY A 192 7.74 0.73 17.90
CA GLY A 192 6.31 0.99 17.76
C GLY A 192 5.85 1.45 16.36
N ASN A 193 6.75 1.81 15.47
CA ASN A 193 6.41 2.09 14.08
C ASN A 193 6.23 0.77 13.32
N TYR A 194 4.97 0.36 13.14
CA TYR A 194 4.64 -0.83 12.35
C TYR A 194 4.87 -0.53 10.87
N HIS A 195 5.59 -1.41 10.20
CA HIS A 195 5.99 -1.20 8.81
C HIS A 195 6.18 -2.51 8.06
N HIS A 196 6.28 -2.41 6.74
CA HIS A 196 6.66 -3.50 5.86
C HIS A 196 7.92 -3.12 5.09
N HIS A 197 8.78 -4.11 4.80
CA HIS A 197 9.92 -4.00 3.87
C HIS A 197 9.58 -4.58 2.50
N GLN A 198 8.41 -5.18 2.34
CA GLN A 198 8.05 -6.04 1.23
C GLN A 198 6.55 -5.99 0.95
N ASN A 199 6.11 -6.81 0.01
CA ASN A 199 4.72 -7.02 -0.34
C ASN A 199 3.86 -7.37 0.88
N PRO A 200 2.91 -6.52 1.29
CA PRO A 200 2.06 -6.74 2.47
C PRO A 200 0.83 -7.62 2.14
N SER A 201 1.05 -8.80 1.57
CA SER A 201 -0.02 -9.73 1.23
C SER A 201 -0.11 -10.88 2.23
N ALA A 202 -1.07 -11.80 2.01
CA ALA A 202 -1.35 -12.91 2.91
C ALA A 202 -0.12 -13.77 3.21
N PHE A 203 -0.02 -14.25 4.45
CA PHE A 203 1.04 -15.12 4.92
C PHE A 203 1.09 -16.46 4.17
N ASP A 204 -0.04 -17.11 4.00
CA ASP A 204 -0.16 -18.43 3.38
C ASP A 204 0.12 -18.43 1.87
N LEU A 205 0.27 -17.28 1.27
CA LEU A 205 0.76 -17.08 -0.09
C LEU A 205 2.28 -16.85 -0.17
N ASP A 206 2.97 -16.80 0.96
CA ASP A 206 4.42 -16.60 1.03
C ASP A 206 5.06 -17.61 2.00
N LEU A 207 5.75 -18.61 1.45
CA LEU A 207 6.39 -19.69 2.21
C LEU A 207 7.57 -19.23 3.08
N ASN A 208 8.04 -18.00 2.90
CA ASN A 208 9.15 -17.44 3.67
C ASN A 208 8.70 -16.70 4.94
N VAL A 209 7.44 -16.37 5.06
CA VAL A 209 6.89 -15.80 6.30
C VAL A 209 6.57 -16.91 7.28
N VAL A 210 6.95 -16.73 8.54
CA VAL A 210 6.83 -17.75 9.58
C VAL A 210 5.94 -17.25 10.70
N SER A 211 4.73 -17.78 10.82
CA SER A 211 3.83 -17.57 11.95
C SER A 211 2.95 -18.79 12.15
N THR A 212 2.51 -19.04 13.38
CA THR A 212 1.68 -20.19 13.73
C THR A 212 0.21 -19.87 13.91
N ILE A 213 -0.19 -18.60 13.75
CA ILE A 213 -1.56 -18.15 14.01
C ILE A 213 -2.21 -17.43 12.82
N CYS A 214 -1.61 -17.46 11.64
CA CYS A 214 -2.14 -16.72 10.48
C CYS A 214 -3.50 -17.23 10.00
N ASN A 215 -3.89 -18.42 10.38
CA ASN A 215 -5.23 -18.95 10.13
C ASN A 215 -6.31 -18.48 11.11
N LEU A 216 -5.96 -17.63 12.09
CA LEU A 216 -6.93 -17.10 13.08
C LEU A 216 -7.53 -15.77 12.67
N TYR A 217 -6.95 -15.07 11.73
CA TYR A 217 -7.40 -13.74 11.30
C TYR A 217 -7.03 -13.46 9.83
N ASP A 218 -7.55 -12.37 9.30
CA ASP A 218 -7.17 -11.85 7.99
C ASP A 218 -5.69 -11.48 7.97
N ALA A 219 -4.95 -12.15 7.11
CA ALA A 219 -3.52 -11.96 6.91
C ALA A 219 -3.17 -11.33 5.55
N ASP A 220 -4.17 -10.94 4.75
CA ASP A 220 -3.94 -10.47 3.38
C ASP A 220 -3.27 -9.10 3.32
N GLY A 221 -3.15 -8.40 4.45
CA GLY A 221 -2.57 -7.06 4.46
C GLY A 221 -3.46 -6.07 3.71
N LEU A 222 -2.97 -5.50 2.60
CA LEU A 222 -3.73 -4.56 1.78
C LEU A 222 -4.45 -5.23 0.60
N TYR A 223 -4.07 -6.43 0.22
CA TYR A 223 -4.70 -7.19 -0.87
C TYR A 223 -4.32 -8.67 -0.81
N ALA A 224 -5.22 -9.51 -1.31
CA ALA A 224 -4.90 -10.89 -1.66
C ALA A 224 -4.26 -10.93 -3.07
N ILE A 225 -3.24 -11.77 -3.26
CA ILE A 225 -2.63 -11.95 -4.57
C ILE A 225 -3.62 -12.70 -5.47
N ASP A 226 -4.01 -12.07 -6.58
CA ASP A 226 -4.85 -12.66 -7.62
C ASP A 226 -4.17 -12.46 -8.98
N SER A 227 -3.73 -13.55 -9.58
CA SER A 227 -3.02 -13.54 -10.87
C SER A 227 -3.93 -13.23 -12.08
N SER A 228 -5.23 -13.15 -11.90
CA SER A 228 -6.21 -12.92 -12.97
C SER A 228 -6.58 -11.46 -13.15
N VAL A 229 -6.23 -10.59 -12.22
CA VAL A 229 -6.56 -9.15 -12.22
C VAL A 229 -5.33 -8.29 -11.99
N HIS A 230 -5.37 -7.04 -12.46
CA HIS A 230 -4.36 -6.06 -12.08
C HIS A 230 -4.39 -5.86 -10.57
N SER A 231 -3.24 -5.99 -9.91
CA SER A 231 -3.15 -5.74 -8.47
C SER A 231 -3.58 -4.32 -8.12
N PRO A 232 -4.17 -4.10 -6.95
CA PRO A 232 -4.61 -2.77 -6.54
C PRO A 232 -3.44 -1.81 -6.30
N LEU A 233 -3.74 -0.52 -6.35
CA LEU A 233 -2.92 0.53 -5.78
C LEU A 233 -2.85 0.34 -4.27
N ILE A 234 -1.63 0.15 -3.73
CA ILE A 234 -1.44 -0.14 -2.30
C ILE A 234 -0.69 0.95 -1.55
N GLY A 235 -0.04 1.88 -2.23
CA GLY A 235 0.73 2.94 -1.59
C GLY A 235 1.35 3.93 -2.56
N TYR A 236 2.17 4.81 -2.01
CA TYR A 236 2.97 5.77 -2.74
C TYR A 236 4.39 5.82 -2.17
N ALA A 237 5.38 5.86 -3.06
CA ALA A 237 6.77 6.10 -2.70
C ALA A 237 7.00 7.59 -2.36
N TYR A 238 8.13 7.91 -1.73
CA TYR A 238 8.45 9.27 -1.32
C TYR A 238 8.66 10.25 -2.49
N ASP A 239 8.87 9.76 -3.69
CA ASP A 239 8.86 10.58 -4.91
C ASP A 239 7.44 10.85 -5.45
N GLY A 240 6.40 10.30 -4.81
CA GLY A 240 4.99 10.50 -5.14
C GLY A 240 4.43 9.54 -6.19
N PHE A 241 5.25 8.65 -6.75
CA PHE A 241 4.75 7.65 -7.70
C PHE A 241 4.02 6.50 -6.98
N PRO A 242 2.96 5.94 -7.60
CA PRO A 242 2.16 4.89 -7.00
C PRO A 242 2.89 3.56 -6.90
N ILE A 243 2.54 2.78 -5.88
CA ILE A 243 3.00 1.42 -5.65
C ILE A 243 1.82 0.46 -5.80
N TYR A 244 1.98 -0.56 -6.62
CA TYR A 244 1.01 -1.62 -6.86
C TYR A 244 1.48 -2.95 -6.30
N GLY A 245 0.54 -3.90 -6.16
CA GLY A 245 0.88 -5.29 -5.92
C GLY A 245 1.60 -5.95 -7.10
N ALA A 246 1.72 -7.28 -7.08
CA ALA A 246 2.66 -8.01 -7.92
C ALA A 246 2.20 -8.28 -9.37
N TYR A 247 0.93 -8.04 -9.72
CA TYR A 247 0.37 -8.36 -11.04
C TYR A 247 -0.13 -7.10 -11.74
N ALA A 248 0.20 -6.99 -13.03
CA ALA A 248 -0.18 -5.84 -13.85
C ALA A 248 -0.53 -6.26 -15.29
N TYR A 249 -0.95 -5.33 -16.12
CA TYR A 249 -1.11 -5.57 -17.54
C TYR A 249 0.23 -6.04 -18.17
N ALA A 250 0.20 -7.05 -19.02
CA ALA A 250 1.41 -7.58 -19.64
C ALA A 250 2.18 -6.52 -20.45
N ASN A 251 1.44 -5.71 -21.22
CA ASN A 251 2.03 -4.60 -21.98
C ASN A 251 1.87 -3.27 -21.22
N ALA A 252 2.85 -2.41 -21.34
CA ALA A 252 2.85 -1.09 -20.70
C ALA A 252 1.67 -0.18 -21.12
N ASN A 253 1.08 -0.42 -22.28
CA ASN A 253 -0.06 0.32 -22.79
C ASN A 253 -1.44 -0.16 -22.23
N GLY A 254 -1.46 -1.04 -21.24
CA GLY A 254 -2.69 -1.55 -20.62
C GLY A 254 -3.34 -2.74 -21.34
N THR A 255 -2.64 -3.38 -22.28
CA THR A 255 -3.14 -4.54 -23.04
C THR A 255 -2.37 -5.81 -22.71
N GLY A 256 -2.72 -6.94 -23.35
CA GLY A 256 -1.98 -8.20 -23.28
C GLY A 256 -2.37 -9.12 -22.12
N GLY A 257 -3.46 -8.80 -21.39
CA GLY A 257 -3.89 -9.58 -20.21
C GLY A 257 -3.09 -9.21 -18.95
N ILE A 258 -3.13 -10.07 -17.93
CA ILE A 258 -2.47 -9.85 -16.64
C ILE A 258 -1.28 -10.78 -16.54
N THR A 259 -0.16 -10.26 -16.03
CA THR A 259 1.06 -11.03 -15.76
C THR A 259 1.74 -10.58 -14.48
N ARG A 260 2.59 -11.43 -13.92
CA ARG A 260 3.41 -11.08 -12.76
C ARG A 260 4.53 -10.14 -13.19
N MET A 261 4.70 -9.05 -12.47
CA MET A 261 5.86 -8.16 -12.62
C MET A 261 7.08 -8.82 -11.97
N LYS A 262 8.19 -8.80 -12.68
CA LYS A 262 9.42 -9.48 -12.30
C LYS A 262 10.51 -8.48 -11.97
N SER A 263 11.24 -8.76 -10.90
CA SER A 263 12.48 -8.03 -10.62
C SER A 263 13.52 -8.30 -11.69
N SER A 264 14.26 -7.27 -12.07
CA SER A 264 15.46 -7.37 -12.90
C SER A 264 16.74 -7.51 -12.06
N TYR A 265 16.60 -7.74 -10.75
CA TYR A 265 17.73 -7.99 -9.88
C TYR A 265 17.95 -9.48 -9.71
N GLU A 266 19.18 -9.92 -9.99
CA GLU A 266 19.60 -11.30 -9.93
C GLU A 266 20.72 -11.46 -8.89
N LEU A 267 20.74 -12.61 -8.19
CA LEU A 267 21.83 -12.95 -7.29
C LEU A 267 23.14 -13.14 -8.05
N ALA A 268 24.18 -12.54 -7.55
CA ALA A 268 25.53 -12.77 -8.04
C ALA A 268 25.96 -14.23 -7.88
N ASN A 269 26.82 -14.68 -8.75
CA ASN A 269 27.40 -16.02 -8.69
C ASN A 269 28.86 -15.98 -8.23
N TYR A 270 29.07 -15.80 -6.91
CA TYR A 270 30.40 -15.79 -6.30
C TYR A 270 30.38 -16.53 -4.93
N SER A 271 31.58 -16.90 -4.46
CA SER A 271 31.76 -17.55 -3.15
C SER A 271 32.46 -16.65 -2.13
N VAL A 272 33.04 -15.56 -2.58
CA VAL A 272 33.74 -14.54 -1.78
C VAL A 272 33.27 -13.16 -2.18
N ARG A 273 33.13 -12.26 -1.22
CA ARG A 273 32.65 -10.90 -1.41
C ARG A 273 33.82 -9.92 -1.36
N THR A 274 34.56 -9.81 -2.46
CA THR A 274 35.69 -8.89 -2.62
C THR A 274 35.39 -7.74 -3.56
N ASN A 275 34.35 -7.89 -4.39
CA ASN A 275 33.87 -6.91 -5.33
C ASN A 275 32.35 -6.97 -5.39
N TYR A 276 31.71 -5.88 -5.78
CA TYR A 276 30.31 -5.94 -6.19
C TYR A 276 30.15 -6.75 -7.48
N PRO A 277 28.93 -7.23 -7.79
CA PRO A 277 28.71 -8.03 -9.00
C PRO A 277 29.07 -7.32 -10.29
N ASP A 278 29.06 -5.99 -10.34
CA ASP A 278 29.49 -5.16 -11.47
C ASP A 278 31.02 -5.03 -11.61
N GLY A 279 31.77 -5.65 -10.68
CA GLY A 279 33.25 -5.63 -10.63
C GLY A 279 33.87 -4.47 -9.86
N THR A 280 33.05 -3.59 -9.25
CA THR A 280 33.56 -2.51 -8.40
C THR A 280 34.27 -3.09 -7.19
N ASP A 281 35.54 -2.71 -7.02
CA ASP A 281 36.37 -3.09 -5.87
C ASP A 281 35.91 -2.38 -4.61
N VAL A 282 35.64 -3.14 -3.55
CA VAL A 282 35.11 -2.66 -2.26
C VAL A 282 35.77 -3.38 -1.11
N ASP A 283 35.54 -2.93 0.11
CA ASP A 283 36.00 -3.64 1.31
C ASP A 283 35.46 -5.08 1.34
N ASP A 284 36.30 -6.04 1.73
CA ASP A 284 35.96 -7.45 1.75
C ASP A 284 34.77 -7.74 2.68
N GLY A 285 33.73 -8.37 2.16
CA GLY A 285 32.63 -8.95 2.93
C GLY A 285 32.93 -10.36 3.43
N PRO A 286 32.02 -10.97 4.22
CA PRO A 286 32.18 -12.33 4.67
C PRO A 286 32.05 -13.33 3.51
N ALA A 287 32.82 -14.42 3.54
CA ALA A 287 32.67 -15.49 2.57
C ALA A 287 31.22 -16.05 2.57
N VAL A 288 30.73 -16.43 1.38
CA VAL A 288 29.42 -17.06 1.26
C VAL A 288 29.40 -18.37 2.05
N SER A 289 28.41 -18.55 2.90
CA SER A 289 28.28 -19.66 3.82
C SER A 289 26.82 -19.89 4.19
N ALA A 290 26.52 -20.89 5.01
CA ALA A 290 25.18 -21.08 5.54
C ALA A 290 24.70 -19.92 6.43
N THR A 291 25.64 -19.17 7.07
CA THR A 291 25.32 -17.98 7.88
C THR A 291 25.16 -16.75 7.01
N TYR A 292 26.07 -16.55 6.06
CA TYR A 292 26.09 -15.41 5.15
C TYR A 292 25.84 -15.91 3.72
N PHE A 293 24.62 -16.42 3.50
CA PHE A 293 24.20 -16.97 2.20
C PHE A 293 24.08 -15.85 1.13
N LEU A 294 24.05 -16.21 -0.14
CA LEU A 294 23.78 -15.22 -1.21
C LEU A 294 22.36 -14.65 -1.04
N GLY A 295 22.26 -13.34 -1.07
CA GLY A 295 21.04 -12.58 -0.73
C GLY A 295 20.94 -12.20 0.76
N TYR A 296 21.98 -12.49 1.58
CA TYR A 296 22.05 -11.98 2.95
C TYR A 296 22.34 -10.48 2.98
N PHE A 297 23.14 -10.01 2.01
CA PHE A 297 23.43 -8.59 1.81
C PHE A 297 22.76 -8.13 0.51
N ARG A 298 22.24 -6.91 0.50
CA ARG A 298 21.60 -6.34 -0.70
C ARG A 298 22.57 -6.26 -1.89
N GLU A 299 23.84 -6.10 -1.62
CA GLU A 299 24.91 -5.99 -2.61
C GLU A 299 25.26 -7.35 -3.25
N ASP A 300 24.66 -8.44 -2.78
CA ASP A 300 24.68 -9.73 -3.46
C ASP A 300 23.85 -9.73 -4.76
N TYR A 301 23.02 -8.71 -4.97
CA TYR A 301 22.19 -8.58 -6.16
C TYR A 301 22.80 -7.63 -7.19
N GLN A 302 22.60 -7.93 -8.45
CA GLN A 302 22.95 -7.09 -9.58
C GLN A 302 21.72 -6.81 -10.45
N TYR A 303 21.64 -5.62 -11.01
CA TYR A 303 20.65 -5.30 -12.02
C TYR A 303 21.06 -5.92 -13.38
N VAL A 304 20.12 -6.61 -14.02
CA VAL A 304 20.27 -7.22 -15.34
C VAL A 304 19.13 -6.75 -16.21
N THR A 305 19.44 -6.06 -17.31
CA THR A 305 18.42 -5.58 -18.25
C THR A 305 17.76 -6.74 -18.99
N HIS A 306 16.44 -6.75 -19.02
CA HIS A 306 15.62 -7.70 -19.76
C HIS A 306 14.81 -6.99 -20.85
N PRO A 307 14.60 -7.61 -22.02
CA PRO A 307 13.82 -7.03 -23.11
C PRO A 307 12.30 -7.16 -22.95
N GLU A 308 11.83 -8.02 -22.04
CA GLU A 308 10.41 -8.28 -21.82
C GLU A 308 9.79 -7.19 -20.96
N GLU A 309 8.58 -6.73 -21.30
CA GLU A 309 7.91 -5.64 -20.62
C GLU A 309 7.42 -5.99 -19.20
N ASP A 310 7.42 -7.25 -18.80
CA ASP A 310 7.07 -7.70 -17.46
C ASP A 310 8.26 -7.70 -16.48
N TYR A 311 9.47 -7.41 -16.95
CA TYR A 311 10.62 -7.10 -16.10
C TYR A 311 10.68 -5.60 -15.81
N LEU A 312 10.93 -5.28 -14.56
CA LEU A 312 10.98 -3.92 -14.06
C LEU A 312 12.37 -3.31 -14.25
N ASP A 313 12.44 -1.99 -14.27
CA ASP A 313 13.69 -1.26 -14.39
C ASP A 313 14.54 -1.28 -13.08
N GLU A 314 15.64 -0.52 -13.09
CA GLU A 314 16.56 -0.42 -11.96
C GLU A 314 15.95 0.19 -10.67
N HIS A 315 14.78 0.80 -10.76
CA HIS A 315 14.05 1.36 -9.63
C HIS A 315 12.93 0.44 -9.12
N ASN A 316 12.76 -0.73 -9.73
CA ASN A 316 11.67 -1.68 -9.51
C ASN A 316 10.29 -1.17 -9.95
N GLY A 317 10.25 -0.48 -11.06
CA GLY A 317 9.05 0.08 -11.66
C GLY A 317 9.08 0.08 -13.18
N ARG A 318 8.07 0.69 -13.76
CA ARG A 318 7.99 0.98 -15.20
C ARG A 318 6.97 2.07 -15.48
N PHE A 319 7.11 2.77 -16.60
CA PHE A 319 6.04 3.64 -17.08
C PHE A 319 4.97 2.79 -17.77
N CYS A 320 3.72 2.83 -17.25
CA CYS A 320 2.62 2.01 -17.78
C CYS A 320 1.24 2.59 -17.47
N VAL A 321 0.24 2.05 -18.16
CA VAL A 321 -1.18 2.25 -17.85
C VAL A 321 -1.55 1.37 -16.67
N THR A 322 -2.33 1.94 -15.74
CA THR A 322 -2.91 1.23 -14.59
C THR A 322 -4.40 1.58 -14.47
N PRO A 323 -5.20 0.86 -13.67
CA PRO A 323 -6.62 1.18 -13.51
C PRO A 323 -6.88 2.62 -13.07
N GLU A 324 -6.07 3.16 -12.14
CA GLU A 324 -6.19 4.52 -11.62
C GLU A 324 -5.56 5.58 -12.51
N TYR A 325 -4.64 5.19 -13.39
CA TYR A 325 -3.93 6.09 -14.29
C TYR A 325 -4.05 5.61 -15.74
N PRO A 326 -5.24 5.79 -16.36
CA PRO A 326 -5.51 5.29 -17.73
C PRO A 326 -4.73 6.02 -18.83
N SER A 327 -4.14 7.17 -18.53
CA SER A 327 -3.23 7.89 -19.43
C SER A 327 -1.77 7.49 -19.27
N GLY A 328 -1.48 6.56 -18.36
CA GLY A 328 -0.13 6.15 -18.00
C GLY A 328 0.50 6.98 -16.89
N THR A 329 1.32 6.33 -16.11
CA THR A 329 2.19 6.89 -15.07
C THR A 329 3.40 5.99 -14.91
N TYR A 330 4.48 6.49 -14.32
CA TYR A 330 5.45 5.58 -13.73
C TYR A 330 4.84 4.94 -12.49
N ALA A 331 5.06 3.64 -12.31
CA ALA A 331 4.51 2.87 -11.20
C ALA A 331 5.54 1.86 -10.69
N TYR A 332 5.68 1.79 -9.39
CA TYR A 332 6.41 0.73 -8.71
C TYR A 332 5.51 -0.49 -8.51
N PHE A 333 6.11 -1.67 -8.47
CA PHE A 333 5.38 -2.91 -8.24
C PHE A 333 6.07 -3.73 -7.16
N CYS A 334 5.26 -4.30 -6.25
CA CYS A 334 5.79 -5.34 -5.39
C CYS A 334 6.24 -6.54 -6.23
N THR A 335 7.45 -7.04 -5.96
CA THR A 335 7.99 -8.19 -6.68
C THR A 335 7.93 -9.46 -5.83
N VAL A 336 7.46 -10.53 -6.46
CA VAL A 336 7.40 -11.87 -5.87
C VAL A 336 7.93 -12.90 -6.88
N ASP A 337 8.42 -14.04 -6.37
CA ASP A 337 8.82 -15.18 -7.20
C ASP A 337 7.61 -16.02 -7.67
N ASP A 338 7.86 -17.14 -8.32
CA ASP A 338 6.81 -18.04 -8.83
C ASP A 338 6.02 -18.75 -7.71
N ASN A 339 6.50 -18.71 -6.48
CA ASN A 339 5.85 -19.25 -5.29
C ASN A 339 5.27 -18.13 -4.40
N TRP A 340 5.21 -16.90 -4.91
CA TRP A 340 4.76 -15.68 -4.23
C TRP A 340 5.61 -15.25 -3.02
N ASN A 341 6.82 -15.79 -2.88
CA ASN A 341 7.79 -15.26 -1.94
C ASN A 341 8.26 -13.88 -2.43
N SER A 342 8.43 -12.95 -1.51
CA SER A 342 8.92 -11.61 -1.84
C SER A 342 10.31 -11.67 -2.44
N ALA A 343 10.51 -10.98 -3.57
CA ALA A 343 11.75 -10.94 -4.34
C ALA A 343 12.38 -9.55 -4.30
N TYR A 344 13.71 -9.50 -4.06
CA TYR A 344 14.46 -8.23 -4.02
C TYR A 344 14.27 -7.43 -5.33
N PRO A 345 14.07 -6.10 -5.30
CA PRO A 345 14.10 -5.18 -4.16
C PRO A 345 12.72 -4.95 -3.49
N TYR A 346 11.80 -5.86 -3.62
CA TYR A 346 10.53 -6.01 -2.92
C TYR A 346 9.41 -5.05 -3.30
N ALA A 347 9.64 -3.73 -3.31
CA ALA A 347 8.65 -2.73 -3.67
C ALA A 347 9.28 -1.53 -4.39
N VAL A 348 10.09 -0.72 -3.70
CA VAL A 348 10.74 0.48 -4.21
C VAL A 348 12.23 0.39 -3.95
N GLY A 349 13.03 0.69 -4.94
CA GLY A 349 14.48 0.75 -4.76
C GLY A 349 15.27 -0.10 -5.74
N PRO A 350 16.60 -0.05 -5.61
CA PRO A 350 17.44 0.63 -4.58
C PRO A 350 17.53 2.15 -4.73
N THR A 351 16.96 2.71 -5.78
CA THR A 351 16.87 4.16 -6.02
C THR A 351 15.43 4.54 -6.35
N PHE A 352 15.06 5.80 -6.13
CA PHE A 352 13.80 6.33 -6.61
C PHE A 352 13.89 6.68 -8.10
N TYR A 353 12.79 6.47 -8.83
CA TYR A 353 12.65 6.96 -10.20
C TYR A 353 12.50 8.47 -10.24
N GLY A 354 11.73 9.03 -9.31
CA GLY A 354 11.40 10.44 -9.26
C GLY A 354 12.29 11.26 -8.33
N GLU A 355 12.01 12.57 -8.32
CA GLU A 355 12.59 13.50 -7.37
C GLU A 355 12.03 13.21 -5.96
N ALA A 356 12.78 12.51 -5.12
CA ALA A 356 12.38 12.15 -3.77
C ALA A 356 12.99 13.09 -2.73
N THR A 357 12.20 13.39 -1.71
CA THR A 357 12.61 14.13 -0.51
C THR A 357 12.14 13.39 0.74
N ASP A 358 12.61 13.79 1.92
CA ASP A 358 12.00 13.30 3.16
C ASP A 358 10.55 13.80 3.25
N CYS A 359 9.61 12.85 3.21
CA CYS A 359 8.19 13.15 3.19
C CYS A 359 7.55 13.20 4.60
N LEU A 360 8.29 12.88 5.67
CA LEU A 360 7.78 13.04 7.03
C LEU A 360 7.95 14.50 7.47
N VAL A 361 6.82 15.16 7.74
CA VAL A 361 6.81 16.53 8.22
C VAL A 361 6.20 16.62 9.63
N THR A 362 6.64 17.59 10.40
CA THR A 362 6.15 17.81 11.78
C THR A 362 4.88 18.65 11.83
N SER A 363 4.60 19.40 10.77
CA SER A 363 3.40 20.25 10.66
C SER A 363 3.16 20.63 9.21
N ILE A 364 1.92 21.00 8.89
CA ILE A 364 1.53 21.55 7.60
C ILE A 364 1.69 23.08 7.69
N SER A 365 2.57 23.64 6.85
CA SER A 365 2.96 25.07 6.90
C SER A 365 2.26 25.94 5.85
N GLU A 366 1.37 25.38 5.04
CA GLU A 366 0.66 26.06 3.97
C GLU A 366 -0.86 25.87 4.08
N PRO A 367 -1.67 26.71 3.43
CA PRO A 367 -3.11 26.52 3.36
C PRO A 367 -3.47 25.24 2.62
N VAL A 368 -4.32 24.41 3.22
CA VAL A 368 -4.77 23.14 2.65
C VAL A 368 -6.29 23.04 2.63
N THR A 369 -6.80 22.24 1.71
CA THR A 369 -8.19 21.78 1.69
C THR A 369 -8.24 20.37 2.24
N VAL A 370 -9.09 20.14 3.23
CA VAL A 370 -9.32 18.78 3.74
C VAL A 370 -10.13 18.01 2.69
N TYR A 371 -9.63 16.86 2.29
CA TYR A 371 -10.38 15.95 1.44
C TYR A 371 -11.39 15.18 2.29
N THR A 372 -12.63 15.37 1.95
CA THR A 372 -13.73 14.59 2.53
C THR A 372 -14.22 13.66 1.42
N PRO A 373 -14.04 12.34 1.56
CA PRO A 373 -14.68 11.41 0.64
C PRO A 373 -16.16 11.73 0.56
N SER A 374 -16.72 11.71 -0.63
CA SER A 374 -18.17 11.95 -0.77
C SER A 374 -18.93 10.93 0.06
N SER A 375 -19.65 11.39 1.07
CA SER A 375 -20.37 10.54 2.03
C SER A 375 -21.63 9.86 1.46
N SER A 376 -21.89 10.05 0.19
CA SER A 376 -22.97 9.39 -0.53
C SER A 376 -22.38 8.61 -1.69
N LEU A 377 -22.12 7.33 -1.47
CA LEU A 377 -22.22 6.42 -2.60
C LEU A 377 -23.65 6.52 -3.09
N SER A 378 -23.86 6.98 -4.31
CA SER A 378 -25.16 6.89 -4.98
C SER A 378 -25.48 5.41 -5.24
N GLU A 379 -26.71 5.07 -5.51
CA GLU A 379 -27.08 3.69 -5.93
C GLU A 379 -26.18 3.22 -7.09
N THR A 380 -25.77 4.12 -7.97
CA THR A 380 -24.80 3.88 -9.06
C THR A 380 -23.37 3.58 -8.57
N ASP A 381 -22.93 4.11 -7.42
CA ASP A 381 -21.58 3.86 -6.91
C ASP A 381 -21.50 2.47 -6.25
N PHE A 382 -22.58 2.00 -5.59
CA PHE A 382 -22.66 0.62 -5.09
C PHE A 382 -22.75 -0.40 -6.23
N ASP A 383 -23.43 -0.09 -7.33
CA ASP A 383 -23.46 -0.94 -8.52
C ASP A 383 -22.10 -1.08 -9.19
N ALA A 384 -21.19 -0.12 -8.99
CA ALA A 384 -19.80 -0.17 -9.45
C ALA A 384 -18.89 -0.98 -8.52
N LEU A 385 -19.29 -1.23 -7.27
CA LEU A 385 -18.50 -2.06 -6.35
C LEU A 385 -18.50 -3.51 -6.80
N GLN A 386 -17.32 -4.05 -7.02
CA GLN A 386 -17.14 -5.46 -7.28
C GLN A 386 -16.81 -6.18 -5.98
N PHE A 387 -17.45 -7.31 -5.78
CA PHE A 387 -17.21 -8.18 -4.64
C PHE A 387 -16.65 -9.52 -5.11
N ASN A 388 -15.61 -9.99 -4.44
CA ASN A 388 -15.11 -11.34 -4.57
C ASN A 388 -15.49 -12.13 -3.31
N VAL A 389 -16.07 -13.31 -3.50
CA VAL A 389 -16.41 -14.23 -2.40
C VAL A 389 -15.70 -15.54 -2.66
N PHE A 390 -14.74 -15.87 -1.83
CA PHE A 390 -13.85 -17.03 -2.03
C PHE A 390 -13.34 -17.62 -0.70
N PRO A 391 -12.81 -18.87 -0.70
CA PRO A 391 -12.88 -19.82 -1.80
C PRO A 391 -14.32 -20.32 -2.05
N ASN A 392 -14.59 -20.79 -3.23
CA ASN A 392 -15.85 -21.46 -3.56
C ASN A 392 -15.57 -22.72 -4.38
N PRO A 393 -15.68 -23.94 -3.82
CA PRO A 393 -16.20 -24.26 -2.49
C PRO A 393 -15.30 -23.86 -1.31
N ALA A 394 -15.92 -23.65 -0.13
CA ALA A 394 -15.26 -23.35 1.14
C ALA A 394 -15.42 -24.49 2.14
N SER A 395 -14.40 -24.74 2.96
CA SER A 395 -14.43 -25.73 4.05
C SER A 395 -14.35 -25.10 5.44
N ASP A 396 -13.53 -24.06 5.60
CA ASP A 396 -13.25 -23.45 6.91
C ASP A 396 -13.66 -21.99 6.96
N LEU A 397 -13.26 -21.20 5.95
CA LEU A 397 -13.47 -19.75 5.88
C LEU A 397 -14.05 -19.35 4.52
N ILE A 398 -14.86 -18.31 4.52
CA ILE A 398 -15.30 -17.57 3.33
C ILE A 398 -14.81 -16.14 3.47
N ALA A 399 -13.96 -15.71 2.58
CA ALA A 399 -13.56 -14.30 2.45
C ALA A 399 -14.58 -13.55 1.60
N VAL A 400 -14.93 -12.33 2.03
CA VAL A 400 -15.72 -11.37 1.27
C VAL A 400 -14.87 -10.12 1.08
N GLN A 401 -14.33 -9.97 -0.11
CA GLN A 401 -13.49 -8.84 -0.47
C GLN A 401 -14.28 -7.85 -1.33
N VAL A 402 -14.18 -6.58 -1.03
CA VAL A 402 -14.68 -5.49 -1.87
C VAL A 402 -13.54 -4.88 -2.67
N LYS A 403 -13.73 -4.73 -3.98
CA LYS A 403 -12.82 -3.98 -4.84
C LYS A 403 -13.21 -2.50 -4.79
N GLY A 404 -12.46 -1.73 -4.06
CA GLY A 404 -12.72 -0.31 -3.81
C GLY A 404 -12.90 -0.01 -2.33
N ILE A 405 -12.91 1.26 -2.00
CA ILE A 405 -13.03 1.75 -0.63
C ILE A 405 -14.50 2.06 -0.36
N THR A 406 -15.06 1.45 0.68
CA THR A 406 -16.37 1.84 1.19
C THR A 406 -16.22 2.90 2.27
N GLN A 407 -17.04 3.93 2.20
CA GLN A 407 -17.09 5.00 3.21
C GLN A 407 -18.15 4.70 4.28
N THR A 408 -18.92 3.62 4.09
CA THR A 408 -19.95 3.14 5.00
C THR A 408 -19.72 1.66 5.26
N ASP A 409 -20.18 1.19 6.41
CA ASP A 409 -20.14 -0.21 6.76
C ASP A 409 -20.99 -1.03 5.78
N LEU A 410 -20.47 -2.19 5.38
CA LEU A 410 -21.21 -3.19 4.62
C LEU A 410 -21.63 -4.31 5.58
N GLU A 411 -22.92 -4.53 5.72
CA GLU A 411 -23.42 -5.68 6.49
C GLU A 411 -23.35 -6.94 5.64
N LEU A 412 -22.75 -7.98 6.18
CA LEU A 412 -22.60 -9.29 5.57
C LEU A 412 -23.50 -10.31 6.27
N SER A 413 -24.21 -11.12 5.52
CA SER A 413 -25.00 -12.23 6.06
C SER A 413 -24.76 -13.48 5.24
N LEU A 414 -24.37 -14.58 5.87
CA LEU A 414 -24.43 -15.91 5.27
C LEU A 414 -25.83 -16.48 5.46
N VAL A 415 -26.53 -16.76 4.39
CA VAL A 415 -27.91 -17.25 4.44
C VAL A 415 -28.02 -18.61 3.75
N ASP A 416 -28.87 -19.49 4.25
CA ASP A 416 -29.17 -20.77 3.62
C ASP A 416 -30.16 -20.61 2.45
N VAL A 417 -30.43 -21.69 1.74
CA VAL A 417 -31.36 -21.70 0.61
C VAL A 417 -32.83 -21.33 0.96
N SER A 418 -33.20 -21.36 2.25
CA SER A 418 -34.51 -20.91 2.74
C SER A 418 -34.51 -19.41 3.08
N GLY A 419 -33.38 -18.74 3.02
CA GLY A 419 -33.20 -17.33 3.41
C GLY A 419 -32.96 -17.13 4.90
N LYS A 420 -32.72 -18.20 5.66
CA LYS A 420 -32.41 -18.11 7.09
C LYS A 420 -30.95 -17.68 7.25
N ILE A 421 -30.72 -16.67 8.07
CA ILE A 421 -29.36 -16.21 8.42
C ILE A 421 -28.67 -17.26 9.29
N VAL A 422 -27.50 -17.69 8.85
CA VAL A 422 -26.60 -18.63 9.56
C VAL A 422 -25.64 -17.88 10.44
N THR A 423 -25.00 -16.86 9.92
CA THR A 423 -24.09 -15.96 10.63
C THR A 423 -24.04 -14.60 9.95
N THR A 424 -23.55 -13.60 10.66
CA THR A 424 -23.39 -12.22 10.14
C THR A 424 -21.98 -11.72 10.44
N ASN A 425 -21.50 -10.80 9.62
CA ASN A 425 -20.27 -10.05 9.85
C ASN A 425 -20.39 -8.66 9.19
N THR A 426 -19.36 -7.86 9.26
CA THR A 426 -19.33 -6.50 8.70
C THR A 426 -17.98 -6.25 8.04
N ILE A 427 -17.98 -5.60 6.88
CA ILE A 427 -16.82 -4.88 6.36
C ILE A 427 -17.01 -3.43 6.80
N HIS A 428 -16.20 -2.98 7.74
CA HIS A 428 -16.28 -1.60 8.22
C HIS A 428 -15.76 -0.61 7.17
N ALA A 429 -16.25 0.62 7.25
CA ALA A 429 -15.75 1.71 6.42
C ALA A 429 -14.21 1.76 6.48
N GLY A 430 -13.58 1.81 5.30
CA GLY A 430 -12.11 1.76 5.19
C GLY A 430 -11.49 0.36 5.20
N GLN A 431 -12.24 -0.70 5.46
CA GLN A 431 -11.80 -2.09 5.26
C GLN A 431 -12.18 -2.58 3.87
N THR A 432 -11.40 -3.52 3.36
CA THR A 432 -11.63 -4.11 2.03
C THR A 432 -12.00 -5.58 2.07
N ILE A 433 -11.92 -6.23 3.25
CA ILE A 433 -12.18 -7.67 3.38
C ILE A 433 -12.74 -8.00 4.76
N SER A 434 -13.57 -9.05 4.82
CA SER A 434 -14.06 -9.66 6.06
C SER A 434 -14.33 -11.14 5.82
N TYR A 435 -14.50 -11.95 6.88
CA TYR A 435 -14.55 -13.41 6.81
C TYR A 435 -15.74 -13.99 7.56
N PHE A 436 -16.26 -15.12 7.03
CA PHE A 436 -17.12 -16.02 7.79
C PHE A 436 -16.36 -17.28 8.14
N ASP A 437 -16.32 -17.63 9.42
CA ASP A 437 -15.96 -18.98 9.85
C ASP A 437 -17.10 -19.93 9.53
N VAL A 438 -16.83 -20.92 8.68
CA VAL A 438 -17.81 -21.93 8.24
C VAL A 438 -17.41 -23.36 8.59
N ALA A 439 -16.34 -23.54 9.41
CA ALA A 439 -15.86 -24.87 9.81
C ALA A 439 -16.93 -25.71 10.53
N THR A 440 -17.91 -25.08 11.14
CA THR A 440 -19.03 -25.75 11.82
C THR A 440 -20.36 -25.67 11.06
N VAL A 441 -20.34 -25.08 9.88
CA VAL A 441 -21.54 -24.95 9.04
C VAL A 441 -21.73 -26.25 8.25
N TYR A 442 -22.97 -26.74 8.20
CA TYR A 442 -23.26 -27.96 7.44
C TYR A 442 -22.93 -27.80 5.95
N PRO A 443 -22.36 -28.83 5.30
CA PRO A 443 -22.14 -28.82 3.86
C PRO A 443 -23.42 -28.52 3.08
N GLY A 444 -23.33 -27.61 2.12
CA GLY A 444 -24.52 -27.20 1.35
C GLY A 444 -24.31 -25.95 0.51
N THR A 445 -25.39 -25.52 -0.12
CA THR A 445 -25.43 -24.24 -0.87
C THR A 445 -25.92 -23.12 0.04
N TYR A 446 -25.18 -22.03 0.06
CA TYR A 446 -25.48 -20.82 0.80
C TYR A 446 -25.36 -19.60 -0.10
N PHE A 447 -25.78 -18.45 0.40
CA PHE A 447 -25.60 -17.16 -0.23
C PHE A 447 -24.97 -16.20 0.75
N VAL A 448 -23.90 -15.53 0.34
CA VAL A 448 -23.38 -14.35 1.02
C VAL A 448 -24.20 -13.17 0.52
N LYS A 449 -24.98 -12.57 1.41
CA LYS A 449 -25.75 -11.36 1.18
C LYS A 449 -24.96 -10.17 1.74
N ILE A 450 -24.72 -9.18 0.90
CA ILE A 450 -24.02 -7.93 1.23
C ILE A 450 -25.04 -6.80 1.16
N THR A 451 -25.17 -6.02 2.22
CA THR A 451 -26.13 -4.92 2.29
C THR A 451 -25.48 -3.63 2.80
N ALA A 452 -25.85 -2.51 2.17
CA ALA A 452 -25.51 -1.18 2.65
C ALA A 452 -26.58 -0.20 2.16
N ASN A 453 -27.24 0.51 3.05
CA ASN A 453 -28.42 1.33 2.73
C ASN A 453 -29.46 0.53 1.91
N ASP A 454 -29.78 0.99 0.71
CA ASP A 454 -30.72 0.33 -0.20
C ASP A 454 -30.04 -0.68 -1.15
N PHE A 455 -28.69 -0.79 -1.10
CA PHE A 455 -27.93 -1.73 -1.93
C PHE A 455 -28.00 -3.15 -1.37
N VAL A 456 -28.17 -4.14 -2.24
CA VAL A 456 -28.12 -5.57 -1.92
C VAL A 456 -27.40 -6.33 -3.03
N SER A 457 -26.35 -7.06 -2.66
CA SER A 457 -25.69 -8.02 -3.54
C SER A 457 -25.74 -9.42 -2.95
N ASN A 458 -25.87 -10.46 -3.80
CA ASN A 458 -25.95 -11.86 -3.36
C ASN A 458 -24.96 -12.71 -4.16
N HIS A 459 -24.14 -13.46 -3.45
CA HIS A 459 -23.11 -14.34 -4.02
C HIS A 459 -23.33 -15.78 -3.56
N LYS A 460 -23.52 -16.68 -4.53
CA LYS A 460 -23.68 -18.11 -4.24
C LYS A 460 -22.34 -18.71 -3.80
N ILE A 461 -22.35 -19.46 -2.71
CA ILE A 461 -21.19 -20.18 -2.16
C ILE A 461 -21.56 -21.63 -1.85
N ILE A 462 -20.63 -22.55 -1.97
CA ILE A 462 -20.77 -23.95 -1.59
C ILE A 462 -19.87 -24.19 -0.37
N VAL A 463 -20.44 -24.66 0.73
CA VAL A 463 -19.70 -25.12 1.91
C VAL A 463 -19.56 -26.64 1.82
N GLN A 464 -18.34 -27.18 2.08
CA GLN A 464 -18.00 -28.62 2.01
C GLN A 464 -17.67 -29.21 3.37
#